data_670c1201c06c6848e25f713dd263d356
#
_entry.id   670c1201c06c6848e25f713dd263d356
#
_cell.length_a   1.000
_cell.length_b   1.000
_cell.length_c   1.000
_cell.angle_alpha   90.00
_cell.angle_beta   90.00
_cell.angle_gamma   90.00
#
_symmetry.space_group_name_H-M   'P 1'
#
loop_
_entity.id
_entity.type
_entity.pdbx_description
1 polymer ?
#
loop_
_entity_poly.entity_id
_entity_poly.type
_entity_poly.pdbx_seq_one_letter_code
_entity_poly.pdbx_strand_id
1 'polypeptide(L)'
;MNWKHVSLGEISVNIQTGPFGSQLHQSDYSEKGTPVVMPKDLISGHISEESIARVSDDHVERLSRHKIEVGDILYSRRGDVGRCAFASETEAGWLCGTGCLRVTIDSRKANPKFVFYQLLKADTIGWVEKHAVGSTMLNLNTSTIYNIIKCLCQ
;
A
#
# COMPACT_ATOMS: atom_id res chain seq x y z
N MET A 1 3.18 -31.01 0.26
CA MET A 1 2.92 -29.55 0.11
C MET A 1 3.43 -29.10 -1.26
N ASN A 2 2.55 -28.56 -2.07
CA ASN A 2 2.94 -28.03 -3.36
C ASN A 2 3.00 -26.51 -3.28
N TRP A 3 4.16 -25.96 -3.55
CA TRP A 3 4.36 -24.52 -3.65
C TRP A 3 4.09 -24.07 -5.08
N LYS A 4 3.25 -23.09 -5.24
CA LYS A 4 2.89 -22.50 -6.53
C LYS A 4 3.40 -21.07 -6.62
N HIS A 5 4.02 -20.74 -7.74
CA HIS A 5 4.39 -19.35 -8.04
C HIS A 5 3.19 -18.62 -8.64
N VAL A 6 2.84 -17.52 -8.04
CA VAL A 6 1.74 -16.66 -8.49
C VAL A 6 2.18 -15.21 -8.49
N SER A 7 1.61 -14.40 -9.38
CA SER A 7 1.80 -12.96 -9.32
C SER A 7 0.90 -12.34 -8.25
N LEU A 8 1.34 -11.21 -7.70
CA LEU A 8 0.53 -10.49 -6.72
C LEU A 8 -0.84 -10.09 -7.29
N GLY A 9 -0.88 -9.72 -8.56
CA GLY A 9 -2.13 -9.37 -9.24
C GLY A 9 -3.13 -10.53 -9.32
N GLU A 10 -2.65 -11.77 -9.54
CA GLU A 10 -3.53 -12.94 -9.63
C GLU A 10 -4.26 -13.26 -8.34
N ILE A 11 -3.67 -12.91 -7.20
CA ILE A 11 -4.23 -13.18 -5.87
C ILE A 11 -4.86 -11.94 -5.22
N SER A 12 -4.88 -10.82 -5.92
CA SER A 12 -5.45 -9.56 -5.42
C SER A 12 -6.84 -9.31 -5.99
N VAL A 13 -7.74 -8.83 -5.15
CA VAL A 13 -9.04 -8.29 -5.59
C VAL A 13 -8.82 -6.94 -6.26
N ASN A 14 -7.91 -6.14 -5.70
CA ASN A 14 -7.66 -4.78 -6.17
C ASN A 14 -6.22 -4.36 -5.85
N ILE A 15 -5.62 -3.63 -6.78
CA ILE A 15 -4.36 -2.90 -6.59
C ILE A 15 -4.63 -1.48 -7.07
N GLN A 16 -4.70 -0.54 -6.14
CA GLN A 16 -5.13 0.82 -6.42
C GLN A 16 -4.16 1.85 -5.85
N THR A 17 -3.74 2.78 -6.68
CA THR A 17 -2.95 3.93 -6.23
C THR A 17 -3.80 4.86 -5.39
N GLY A 18 -3.17 5.52 -4.42
CA GLY A 18 -3.78 6.64 -3.70
C GLY A 18 -4.12 7.81 -4.63
N PRO A 19 -4.79 8.83 -4.11
CA PRO A 19 -5.18 9.97 -4.92
C PRO A 19 -3.97 10.70 -5.52
N PHE A 20 -4.14 11.25 -6.71
CA PHE A 20 -3.14 12.14 -7.29
C PHE A 20 -3.05 13.46 -6.51
N GLY A 21 -1.91 14.15 -6.62
CA GLY A 21 -1.71 15.42 -5.94
C GLY A 21 -2.76 16.48 -6.30
N SER A 22 -3.38 16.39 -7.49
CA SER A 22 -4.50 17.25 -7.89
C SER A 22 -5.81 16.96 -7.14
N GLN A 23 -5.94 15.77 -6.54
CA GLN A 23 -7.14 15.36 -5.81
C GLN A 23 -7.00 15.61 -4.30
N LEU A 24 -5.78 15.73 -3.80
CA LEU A 24 -5.48 15.93 -2.39
C LEU A 24 -4.28 16.88 -2.29
N HIS A 25 -4.55 18.12 -1.93
CA HIS A 25 -3.55 19.17 -1.77
C HIS A 25 -3.11 19.28 -0.30
N GLN A 26 -1.94 19.87 -0.09
CA GLN A 26 -1.44 20.12 1.26
C GLN A 26 -2.40 21.01 2.07
N SER A 27 -3.08 21.94 1.40
CA SER A 27 -4.10 22.81 2.02
C SER A 27 -5.34 22.05 2.53
N ASP A 28 -5.56 20.82 2.05
CA ASP A 28 -6.69 19.99 2.48
C ASP A 28 -6.45 19.31 3.83
N TYR A 29 -5.21 19.31 4.32
CA TYR A 29 -4.88 18.69 5.59
C TYR A 29 -5.35 19.52 6.77
N SER A 30 -5.77 18.84 7.83
CA SER A 30 -6.28 19.44 9.07
C SER A 30 -5.57 18.83 10.28
N GLU A 31 -5.63 19.50 11.42
CA GLU A 31 -5.06 18.98 12.67
C GLU A 31 -5.83 17.79 13.23
N LYS A 32 -7.12 17.74 12.94
CA LYS A 32 -8.03 16.68 13.40
C LYS A 32 -8.70 16.03 12.20
N GLY A 33 -9.15 14.81 12.38
CA GLY A 33 -9.86 14.08 11.35
C GLY A 33 -9.28 12.71 11.10
N THR A 34 -9.58 12.19 9.91
CA THR A 34 -9.16 10.84 9.50
C THR A 34 -7.71 10.85 8.99
N PRO A 35 -6.87 9.93 9.48
CA PRO A 35 -5.50 9.80 8.99
C PRO A 35 -5.41 9.46 7.51
N VAL A 36 -4.40 10.02 6.86
CA VAL A 36 -4.02 9.74 5.47
C VAL A 36 -2.62 9.17 5.46
N VAL A 37 -2.49 7.93 5.04
CA VAL A 37 -1.22 7.19 5.08
C VAL A 37 -0.35 7.55 3.89
N MET A 38 0.83 8.08 4.15
CA MET A 38 1.84 8.46 3.17
C MET A 38 3.04 7.51 3.25
N PRO A 39 3.94 7.49 2.24
CA PRO A 39 5.14 6.64 2.30
C PRO A 39 5.98 6.81 3.56
N LYS A 40 6.10 8.03 4.07
CA LYS A 40 6.85 8.32 5.30
C LYS A 40 6.29 7.63 6.56
N ASP A 41 5.01 7.29 6.54
CA ASP A 41 4.32 6.68 7.67
C ASP A 41 4.50 5.16 7.72
N LEU A 42 5.03 4.55 6.65
CA LEU A 42 5.28 3.10 6.57
C LEU A 42 6.64 2.79 7.18
N ILE A 43 6.65 2.38 8.44
CA ILE A 43 7.88 2.15 9.20
C ILE A 43 7.89 0.74 9.77
N SER A 44 8.90 -0.06 9.38
CA SER A 44 9.11 -1.43 9.89
C SER A 44 7.87 -2.33 9.82
N GLY A 45 7.11 -2.24 8.75
CA GLY A 45 5.90 -3.03 8.53
C GLY A 45 4.66 -2.50 9.23
N HIS A 46 4.75 -1.35 9.89
CA HIS A 46 3.65 -0.71 10.61
C HIS A 46 3.35 0.68 10.05
N ILE A 47 2.16 1.18 10.33
CA ILE A 47 1.78 2.55 10.02
C ILE A 47 2.01 3.41 11.27
N SER A 48 2.92 4.37 11.17
CA SER A 48 3.22 5.31 12.26
C SER A 48 2.22 6.47 12.25
N GLU A 49 1.66 6.78 13.41
CA GLU A 49 0.78 7.94 13.59
C GLU A 49 1.52 9.21 14.01
N GLU A 50 2.83 9.14 14.26
CA GLU A 50 3.60 10.20 14.90
C GLU A 50 3.46 11.58 14.23
N SER A 51 3.44 11.61 12.92
CA SER A 51 3.25 12.87 12.17
C SER A 51 2.32 12.67 10.98
N ILE A 52 1.31 11.83 11.17
CA ILE A 52 0.40 11.46 10.11
C ILE A 52 -0.51 12.62 9.72
N ALA A 53 -0.67 12.84 8.42
CA ALA A 53 -1.60 13.83 7.89
C ALA A 53 -3.05 13.38 8.15
N ARG A 54 -3.94 14.36 8.32
CA ARG A 54 -5.37 14.11 8.56
C ARG A 54 -6.22 14.99 7.66
N VAL A 55 -7.41 14.53 7.35
CA VAL A 55 -8.38 15.27 6.54
C VAL A 55 -9.76 15.21 7.20
N SER A 56 -10.59 16.19 6.85
CA SER A 56 -11.99 16.26 7.32
C SER A 56 -12.86 15.16 6.71
N ASP A 57 -14.04 14.96 7.30
CA ASP A 57 -15.01 13.98 6.83
C ASP A 57 -15.46 14.21 5.37
N ASP A 58 -15.55 15.45 4.95
CA ASP A 58 -15.91 15.81 3.56
C ASP A 58 -14.87 15.26 2.57
N HIS A 59 -13.58 15.37 2.90
CA HIS A 59 -12.51 14.81 2.09
C HIS A 59 -12.54 13.27 2.09
N VAL A 60 -12.82 12.66 3.24
CA VAL A 60 -12.96 11.20 3.35
C VAL A 60 -14.07 10.69 2.46
N GLU A 61 -15.21 11.36 2.44
CA GLU A 61 -16.34 10.98 1.60
C GLU A 61 -16.00 11.13 0.11
N ARG A 62 -15.41 12.26 -0.28
CA ARG A 62 -14.97 12.50 -1.66
C ARG A 62 -13.92 11.50 -2.14
N LEU A 63 -13.05 11.06 -1.25
CA LEU A 63 -11.96 10.10 -1.53
C LEU A 63 -12.29 8.67 -1.04
N SER A 64 -13.55 8.34 -0.90
CA SER A 64 -14.02 7.07 -0.32
C SER A 64 -13.45 5.82 -1.00
N ARG A 65 -13.16 5.89 -2.30
CA ARG A 65 -12.52 4.79 -3.04
C ARG A 65 -11.11 4.45 -2.54
N HIS A 66 -10.49 5.36 -1.79
CA HIS A 66 -9.15 5.18 -1.23
C HIS A 66 -9.17 4.75 0.24
N LYS A 67 -10.35 4.44 0.79
CA LYS A 67 -10.45 3.94 2.17
C LYS A 67 -9.74 2.61 2.32
N ILE A 68 -8.99 2.50 3.41
CA ILE A 68 -8.28 1.28 3.79
C ILE A 68 -9.27 0.34 4.47
N GLU A 69 -9.17 -0.93 4.12
CA GLU A 69 -9.93 -2.02 4.74
C GLU A 69 -9.00 -2.92 5.55
N VAL A 70 -9.54 -3.64 6.52
CA VAL A 70 -8.78 -4.64 7.29
C VAL A 70 -8.18 -5.67 6.33
N GLY A 71 -6.89 -5.96 6.50
CA GLY A 71 -6.17 -6.91 5.66
C GLY A 71 -5.53 -6.30 4.41
N ASP A 72 -5.77 -5.03 4.14
CA ASP A 72 -5.09 -4.33 3.05
C ASP A 72 -3.60 -4.20 3.34
N ILE A 73 -2.82 -4.21 2.28
CA ILE A 73 -1.39 -3.92 2.34
C ILE A 73 -1.15 -2.56 1.70
N LEU A 74 -0.63 -1.64 2.50
CA LEU A 74 -0.21 -0.32 2.04
C LEU A 74 1.22 -0.44 1.55
N TYR A 75 1.49 0.06 0.35
CA TYR A 75 2.76 -0.10 -0.32
C TYR A 75 3.28 1.23 -0.82
N SER A 76 4.53 1.55 -0.52
CA SER A 76 5.17 2.78 -1.00
C SER A 76 5.56 2.63 -2.46
N ARG A 77 5.11 3.56 -3.30
CA ARG A 77 5.44 3.61 -4.73
C ARG A 77 6.38 4.74 -5.12
N ARG A 78 6.78 5.59 -4.19
CA ARG A 78 7.69 6.73 -4.43
C ARG A 78 8.79 6.79 -3.38
N GLY A 79 9.97 7.21 -3.81
CA GLY A 79 11.14 7.35 -2.94
C GLY A 79 11.64 5.98 -2.49
N ASP A 80 11.53 5.68 -1.23
CA ASP A 80 11.87 4.37 -0.67
C ASP A 80 10.81 3.34 -1.06
N VAL A 81 10.86 2.91 -2.30
CA VAL A 81 9.93 1.90 -2.82
C VAL A 81 10.13 0.56 -2.12
N GLY A 82 9.07 -0.19 -1.97
CA GLY A 82 9.12 -1.49 -1.32
C GLY A 82 8.78 -1.49 0.16
N ARG A 83 8.66 -0.31 0.79
CA ARG A 83 8.09 -0.24 2.13
C ARG A 83 6.63 -0.66 2.08
N CYS A 84 6.19 -1.44 3.04
CA CYS A 84 4.79 -1.81 3.16
C CYS A 84 4.37 -1.98 4.61
N ALA A 85 3.06 -1.90 4.84
CA ALA A 85 2.46 -2.12 6.14
C ALA A 85 1.13 -2.85 5.97
N PHE A 86 0.78 -3.64 6.96
CA PHE A 86 -0.47 -4.39 7.01
C PHE A 86 -1.52 -3.60 7.79
N ALA A 87 -2.69 -3.41 7.21
CA ALA A 87 -3.79 -2.70 7.86
C ALA A 87 -4.57 -3.63 8.78
N SER A 88 -4.63 -3.26 10.04
CA SER A 88 -5.47 -3.89 11.06
C SER A 88 -6.81 -3.16 11.20
N GLU A 89 -7.59 -3.55 12.20
CA GLU A 89 -8.84 -2.86 12.51
C GLU A 89 -8.64 -1.38 12.89
N THR A 90 -7.47 -1.04 13.44
CA THR A 90 -7.14 0.35 13.80
C THR A 90 -7.15 1.26 12.59
N GLU A 91 -6.59 0.82 11.46
CA GLU A 91 -6.44 1.62 10.24
C GLU A 91 -7.65 1.52 9.30
N ALA A 92 -8.62 0.69 9.63
CA ALA A 92 -9.85 0.58 8.82
C ALA A 92 -10.58 1.92 8.74
N GLY A 93 -10.86 2.36 7.52
CA GLY A 93 -11.50 3.65 7.27
C GLY A 93 -10.54 4.82 7.10
N TRP A 94 -9.24 4.66 7.40
CA TRP A 94 -8.23 5.65 7.05
C TRP A 94 -8.08 5.72 5.52
N LEU A 95 -7.38 6.71 5.01
CA LEU A 95 -7.17 6.87 3.58
C LEU A 95 -5.77 6.45 3.15
N CYS A 96 -5.69 5.76 2.03
CA CYS A 96 -4.44 5.57 1.31
C CYS A 96 -4.08 6.89 0.63
N GLY A 97 -2.94 7.47 0.98
CA GLY A 97 -2.51 8.79 0.50
C GLY A 97 -1.70 8.76 -0.79
N THR A 98 -1.35 9.94 -1.25
CA THR A 98 -0.51 10.15 -2.43
C THR A 98 0.86 9.51 -2.22
N GLY A 99 1.36 8.80 -3.21
CA GLY A 99 2.65 8.10 -3.13
C GLY A 99 2.57 6.69 -2.55
N CYS A 100 1.41 6.29 -2.05
CA CYS A 100 1.12 4.91 -1.66
C CYS A 100 0.19 4.24 -2.66
N LEU A 101 0.13 2.93 -2.59
CA LEU A 101 -0.92 2.15 -3.21
C LEU A 101 -1.45 1.14 -2.20
N ARG A 102 -2.65 0.67 -2.46
CA ARG A 102 -3.39 -0.25 -1.61
C ARG A 102 -3.58 -1.56 -2.36
N VAL A 103 -3.13 -2.64 -1.74
CA VAL A 103 -3.28 -4.00 -2.27
C VAL A 103 -4.29 -4.74 -1.39
N THR A 104 -5.39 -5.15 -1.98
CA THR A 104 -6.41 -5.97 -1.31
C THR A 104 -6.29 -7.40 -1.81
N ILE A 105 -5.87 -8.31 -0.95
CA ILE A 105 -5.70 -9.73 -1.29
C ILE A 105 -7.08 -10.43 -1.27
N ASP A 106 -7.30 -11.30 -2.25
CA ASP A 106 -8.45 -12.20 -2.23
C ASP A 106 -8.19 -13.31 -1.21
N SER A 107 -8.87 -13.24 -0.07
CA SER A 107 -8.69 -14.18 1.03
C SER A 107 -9.05 -15.63 0.67
N ARG A 108 -9.79 -15.82 -0.43
CA ARG A 108 -10.09 -17.16 -0.97
C ARG A 108 -8.88 -17.77 -1.68
N LYS A 109 -7.95 -16.94 -2.14
CA LYS A 109 -6.77 -17.35 -2.91
C LYS A 109 -5.49 -17.40 -2.07
N ALA A 110 -5.37 -16.49 -1.10
CA ALA A 110 -4.18 -16.41 -0.26
C ALA A 110 -4.50 -15.74 1.08
N ASN A 111 -3.71 -16.07 2.10
CA ASN A 111 -3.78 -15.37 3.38
C ASN A 111 -3.10 -14.00 3.25
N PRO A 112 -3.81 -12.88 3.47
CA PRO A 112 -3.24 -11.55 3.29
C PRO A 112 -2.00 -11.28 4.14
N LYS A 113 -1.98 -11.75 5.38
CA LYS A 113 -0.86 -11.54 6.29
C LYS A 113 0.38 -12.34 5.87
N PHE A 114 0.18 -13.53 5.34
CA PHE A 114 1.27 -14.33 4.78
C PHE A 114 1.89 -13.64 3.57
N VAL A 115 1.06 -13.11 2.67
CA VAL A 115 1.52 -12.34 1.50
C VAL A 115 2.30 -11.11 1.96
N PHE A 116 1.80 -10.39 2.95
CA PHE A 116 2.47 -9.23 3.53
C PHE A 116 3.88 -9.58 4.01
N TYR A 117 4.05 -10.66 4.76
CA TYR A 117 5.37 -11.08 5.23
C TYR A 117 6.31 -11.46 4.09
N GLN A 118 5.79 -12.01 3.01
CA GLN A 118 6.60 -12.28 1.83
C GLN A 118 7.07 -11.00 1.13
N LEU A 119 6.25 -9.95 1.15
CA LEU A 119 6.62 -8.66 0.57
C LEU A 119 7.72 -7.94 1.37
N LEU A 120 7.87 -8.26 2.64
CA LEU A 120 8.93 -7.70 3.50
C LEU A 120 10.30 -8.34 3.28
N LYS A 121 10.39 -9.45 2.55
CA LYS A 121 11.66 -10.12 2.32
C LYS A 121 12.61 -9.26 1.48
N ALA A 122 13.90 -9.33 1.82
CA ALA A 122 14.95 -8.55 1.16
C ALA A 122 15.03 -8.83 -0.36
N ASP A 123 14.82 -10.07 -0.78
CA ASP A 123 14.80 -10.43 -2.20
C ASP A 123 13.65 -9.77 -2.96
N THR A 124 12.48 -9.66 -2.33
CA THR A 124 11.32 -8.96 -2.90
C THR A 124 11.60 -7.46 -3.03
N ILE A 125 12.11 -6.86 -1.96
CA ILE A 125 12.47 -5.42 -1.96
C ILE A 125 13.50 -5.14 -3.04
N GLY A 126 14.53 -5.97 -3.15
CA GLY A 126 15.56 -5.84 -4.18
C GLY A 126 15.01 -5.97 -5.60
N TRP A 127 14.07 -6.90 -5.83
CA TRP A 127 13.41 -7.04 -7.12
C TRP A 127 12.61 -5.78 -7.49
N VAL A 128 11.85 -5.26 -6.52
CA VAL A 128 11.04 -4.05 -6.69
C VAL A 128 11.92 -2.84 -7.01
N GLU A 129 13.00 -2.66 -6.28
CA GLU A 129 13.96 -1.56 -6.53
C GLU A 129 14.54 -1.60 -7.93
N LYS A 130 14.88 -2.79 -8.42
CA LYS A 130 15.41 -2.98 -9.78
C LYS A 130 14.41 -2.65 -10.87
N HIS A 131 13.11 -2.83 -10.61
CA HIS A 131 12.05 -2.60 -11.59
C HIS A 131 11.37 -1.24 -11.42
N ALA A 132 11.78 -0.45 -10.44
CA ALA A 132 11.30 0.91 -10.26
C ALA A 132 11.92 1.84 -11.32
N VAL A 133 11.17 2.87 -11.69
CA VAL A 133 11.55 3.85 -12.70
C VAL A 133 11.96 5.16 -12.05
N GLY A 134 13.03 5.78 -12.51
CA GLY A 134 13.51 7.06 -12.04
C GLY A 134 14.97 7.01 -11.59
N SER A 135 15.68 8.13 -11.72
CA SER A 135 17.10 8.25 -11.35
C SER A 135 17.32 8.92 -10.00
N THR A 136 16.53 9.95 -9.68
CA THR A 136 16.64 10.71 -8.44
C THR A 136 15.57 10.29 -7.42
N MET A 137 14.37 9.97 -7.88
CA MET A 137 13.29 9.47 -7.07
C MET A 137 12.67 8.25 -7.75
N LEU A 138 12.78 7.09 -7.12
CA LEU A 138 12.19 5.87 -7.64
C LEU A 138 10.66 5.97 -7.61
N ASN A 139 10.02 5.37 -8.62
CA ASN A 139 8.58 5.33 -8.74
C ASN A 139 8.13 3.96 -9.26
N LEU A 140 7.09 3.42 -8.64
CA LEU A 140 6.47 2.15 -9.05
C LEU A 140 5.11 2.43 -9.69
N ASN A 141 4.85 1.75 -10.78
CA ASN A 141 3.50 1.69 -11.35
C ASN A 141 2.76 0.42 -10.89
N THR A 142 1.46 0.40 -11.08
CA THR A 142 0.62 -0.74 -10.68
C THR A 142 0.98 -2.02 -11.41
N SER A 143 1.44 -1.94 -12.67
CA SER A 143 1.82 -3.13 -13.43
C SER A 143 3.07 -3.82 -12.85
N THR A 144 4.03 -3.05 -12.35
CA THR A 144 5.21 -3.61 -11.67
C THR A 144 4.79 -4.35 -10.40
N ILE A 145 3.95 -3.74 -9.59
CA ILE A 145 3.42 -4.35 -8.36
C ILE A 145 2.60 -5.60 -8.68
N TYR A 146 1.75 -5.53 -9.71
CA TYR A 146 0.96 -6.68 -10.17
C TYR A 146 1.83 -7.89 -10.48
N ASN A 147 3.01 -7.67 -11.06
CA ASN A 147 3.91 -8.72 -11.54
C ASN A 147 4.88 -9.25 -10.48
N ILE A 148 4.82 -8.80 -9.24
CA ILE A 148 5.60 -9.40 -8.15
C ILE A 148 5.17 -10.87 -8.01
N ILE A 149 6.13 -11.77 -8.20
CA ILE A 149 5.87 -13.21 -8.12
C ILE A 149 6.20 -13.71 -6.73
N LYS A 150 5.30 -14.46 -6.13
CA LYS A 150 5.44 -15.07 -4.82
C LYS A 150 5.08 -16.55 -4.86
N CYS A 151 5.67 -17.26 -3.92
CA CYS A 151 5.43 -18.68 -3.75
C CYS A 151 4.34 -18.87 -2.69
N LEU A 152 3.25 -19.50 -3.07
CA LEU A 152 2.15 -19.82 -2.16
C LEU A 152 2.03 -21.33 -2.02
N CYS A 153 1.77 -21.77 -0.79
CA CYS A 153 1.39 -23.14 -0.49
C CYS A 153 -0.11 -23.30 -0.79
N GLN A 154 -0.45 -24.34 -1.55
CA GLN A 154 -1.83 -24.76 -1.75
C GLN A 154 -2.27 -25.76 -0.69
#